data_4a377f3ef73f5313350410bb76a2c364
#
_entry.id   4a377f3ef73f5313350410bb76a2c364
#
_cell.length_a   1.000
_cell.length_b   1.000
_cell.length_c   1.000
_cell.angle_alpha   90.00
_cell.angle_beta   90.00
_cell.angle_gamma   90.00
#
_symmetry.space_group_name_H-M   'P 1'
#
loop_
_entity.id
_entity.type
_entity.pdbx_description
1 polymer ?
#
loop_
_entity_poly.entity_id
_entity_poly.type
_entity_poly.pdbx_seq_one_letter_code
_entity_poly.pdbx_strand_id
1 'polypeptide(L)'
;AEDGRLAKLSTHIKTFFRRHVPQEIGADQRLWCTYKSAKESVKGKGFGNSFLVFNSKATNSYGDRAALAYCVNIFPNPNMQSYLKHIGVEMDWDKYAVANMVQWVWRSRIRNGQEIWLYIPSRRMRNLFLKWMEDAEAAYRKEHEVVECKTTDNG
;
A
#
# COMPACT_ATOMS: atom_id res chain seq x y z
N ALA A 1 -24.12 -6.25 11.02
CA ALA A 1 -22.77 -6.84 11.22
C ALA A 1 -21.69 -6.16 10.38
N GLU A 2 -21.99 -5.81 9.15
CA GLU A 2 -21.04 -5.13 8.27
C GLU A 2 -20.76 -3.68 8.73
N ASP A 3 -21.80 -2.97 9.10
CA ASP A 3 -21.70 -1.60 9.63
C ASP A 3 -20.82 -1.50 10.89
N GLY A 4 -20.85 -2.49 11.75
CA GLY A 4 -20.03 -2.52 12.95
C GLY A 4 -18.54 -2.69 12.64
N ARG A 5 -18.18 -3.44 11.60
CA ARG A 5 -16.79 -3.61 11.15
C ARG A 5 -16.24 -2.35 10.52
N LEU A 6 -17.05 -1.68 9.70
CA LEU A 6 -16.67 -0.43 9.05
C LEU A 6 -16.49 0.71 10.06
N ALA A 7 -17.35 0.78 11.09
CA ALA A 7 -17.20 1.72 12.19
C ALA A 7 -15.90 1.47 12.99
N LYS A 8 -15.55 0.22 13.27
CA LYS A 8 -14.28 -0.15 13.92
C LYS A 8 -13.09 0.24 13.05
N LEU A 9 -13.15 -0.02 11.77
CA LEU A 9 -12.10 0.38 10.83
C LEU A 9 -11.89 1.90 10.85
N SER A 10 -12.96 2.67 10.78
CA SER A 10 -12.89 4.13 10.89
C SER A 10 -12.18 4.58 12.17
N THR A 11 -12.52 3.98 13.29
CA THR A 11 -11.90 4.27 14.59
C THR A 11 -10.40 3.92 14.58
N HIS A 12 -10.03 2.78 14.02
CA HIS A 12 -8.63 2.36 13.91
C HIS A 12 -7.81 3.29 13.02
N ILE A 13 -8.36 3.76 11.91
CA ILE A 13 -7.71 4.73 11.04
C ILE A 13 -7.48 6.06 11.78
N LYS A 14 -8.48 6.56 12.50
CA LYS A 14 -8.34 7.75 13.35
C LYS A 14 -7.23 7.59 14.39
N THR A 15 -7.22 6.45 15.06
CA THR A 15 -6.20 6.14 16.07
C THR A 15 -4.81 6.11 15.47
N PHE A 16 -4.66 5.48 14.29
CA PHE A 16 -3.39 5.48 13.57
C PHE A 16 -2.89 6.89 13.28
N PHE A 17 -3.70 7.72 12.65
CA PHE A 17 -3.30 9.08 12.30
C PHE A 17 -3.01 9.97 13.50
N ARG A 18 -3.69 9.76 14.62
CA ARG A 18 -3.53 10.61 15.82
C ARG A 18 -2.42 10.15 16.75
N ARG A 19 -2.19 8.84 16.89
CA ARG A 19 -1.30 8.27 17.91
C ARG A 19 -0.04 7.63 17.35
N HIS A 20 -0.07 7.11 16.15
CA HIS A 20 1.05 6.38 15.56
C HIS A 20 1.85 7.19 14.55
N VAL A 21 1.37 8.35 14.18
CA VAL A 21 2.02 9.29 13.28
C VAL A 21 2.52 10.48 14.08
N PRO A 22 3.78 10.94 13.86
CA PRO A 22 4.29 12.12 14.54
C PRO A 22 3.40 13.35 14.34
N GLN A 23 3.32 14.22 15.36
CA GLN A 23 2.47 15.41 15.32
C GLN A 23 2.90 16.44 14.28
N GLU A 24 4.15 16.42 13.86
CA GLU A 24 4.68 17.29 12.79
C GLU A 24 4.04 16.97 11.44
N ILE A 25 3.54 15.74 11.25
CA ILE A 25 2.83 15.33 10.04
C ILE A 25 1.39 15.81 10.13
N GLY A 26 1.05 16.83 9.36
CA GLY A 26 -0.27 17.44 9.36
C GLY A 26 -1.34 16.61 8.65
N ALA A 27 -2.59 17.02 8.80
CA ALA A 27 -3.72 16.36 8.16
C ALA A 27 -3.68 16.42 6.62
N ASP A 28 -3.02 17.43 6.06
CA ASP A 28 -2.79 17.59 4.63
C ASP A 28 -1.78 16.59 4.06
N GLN A 29 -1.01 15.91 4.92
CA GLN A 29 -0.04 14.87 4.55
C GLN A 29 -0.58 13.44 4.74
N ARG A 30 -1.87 13.29 4.98
CA ARG A 30 -2.56 12.02 5.12
C ARG A 30 -3.06 11.52 3.77
N LEU A 31 -3.10 10.20 3.59
CA LEU A 31 -3.68 9.54 2.43
C LEU A 31 -4.29 8.22 2.87
N TRP A 32 -5.47 7.90 2.37
CA TRP A 32 -6.10 6.63 2.69
C TRP A 32 -6.90 6.09 1.52
N CYS A 33 -7.15 4.79 1.54
CA CYS A 33 -8.06 4.16 0.60
C CYS A 33 -8.83 3.02 1.25
N THR A 34 -9.96 2.74 0.67
CA THR A 34 -10.80 1.57 0.89
C THR A 34 -11.58 1.31 -0.39
N TYR A 35 -12.40 0.28 -0.43
CA TYR A 35 -13.32 0.09 -1.56
C TYR A 35 -14.32 1.26 -1.63
N LYS A 36 -14.66 1.66 -2.85
CA LYS A 36 -15.62 2.77 -3.06
C LYS A 36 -16.95 2.56 -2.34
N SER A 37 -17.42 1.31 -2.31
CA SER A 37 -18.65 0.93 -1.61
C SER A 37 -18.60 1.16 -0.09
N ALA A 38 -17.42 1.13 0.51
CA ALA A 38 -17.21 1.33 1.94
C ALA A 38 -16.76 2.75 2.31
N LYS A 39 -16.36 3.56 1.35
CA LYS A 39 -15.78 4.89 1.58
C LYS A 39 -16.60 5.76 2.51
N GLU A 40 -17.90 5.90 2.23
CA GLU A 40 -18.80 6.77 3.00
C GLU A 40 -19.00 6.27 4.44
N SER A 41 -18.96 4.94 4.65
CA SER A 41 -19.11 4.34 5.97
C SER A 41 -17.82 4.38 6.80
N VAL A 42 -16.67 4.51 6.17
CA VAL A 42 -15.34 4.48 6.81
C VAL A 42 -14.78 5.88 7.02
N LYS A 43 -15.05 6.82 6.11
CA LYS A 43 -14.51 8.17 6.21
C LYS A 43 -14.80 8.79 7.57
N GLY A 44 -13.86 9.53 8.10
CA GLY A 44 -13.97 10.16 9.40
C GLY A 44 -13.34 11.54 9.45
N LYS A 45 -13.58 12.22 10.56
CA LYS A 45 -13.02 13.54 10.80
C LYS A 45 -11.49 13.51 10.81
N GLY A 46 -10.90 14.39 10.03
CA GLY A 46 -9.46 14.55 9.94
C GLY A 46 -8.78 13.74 8.83
N PHE A 47 -9.48 12.82 8.17
CA PHE A 47 -8.92 12.07 7.05
C PHE A 47 -9.86 11.86 5.87
N GLY A 48 -11.15 12.12 6.04
CA GLY A 48 -12.16 11.79 5.02
C GLY A 48 -11.90 12.38 3.64
N ASN A 49 -11.32 13.56 3.56
CA ASN A 49 -11.01 14.25 2.30
C ASN A 49 -9.66 13.82 1.67
N SER A 50 -8.87 13.03 2.37
CA SER A 50 -7.55 12.57 1.91
C SER A 50 -7.63 11.20 1.24
N PHE A 51 -8.67 10.96 0.46
CA PHE A 51 -8.95 9.68 -0.18
C PHE A 51 -8.36 9.62 -1.59
N LEU A 52 -7.64 8.55 -1.88
CA LEU A 52 -7.20 8.19 -3.22
C LEU A 52 -7.57 6.73 -3.49
N VAL A 53 -8.38 6.48 -4.52
CA VAL A 53 -8.81 5.12 -4.87
C VAL A 53 -7.59 4.21 -5.12
N PHE A 54 -7.66 2.96 -4.65
CA PHE A 54 -6.54 2.03 -4.65
C PHE A 54 -6.01 1.67 -6.05
N ASN A 55 -6.84 1.78 -7.08
CA ASN A 55 -6.50 1.51 -8.47
C ASN A 55 -6.49 2.78 -9.34
N SER A 56 -6.17 3.91 -8.75
CA SER A 56 -6.11 5.20 -9.45
C SER A 56 -5.03 5.20 -10.55
N LYS A 57 -5.25 5.98 -11.59
CA LYS A 57 -4.24 6.24 -12.62
C LYS A 57 -3.04 6.98 -12.02
N ALA A 58 -1.90 6.88 -12.68
CA ALA A 58 -0.68 7.56 -12.26
C ALA A 58 -0.93 9.08 -12.07
N THR A 59 -0.45 9.60 -10.95
CA THR A 59 -0.57 11.00 -10.59
C THR A 59 0.61 11.42 -9.71
N ASN A 60 1.05 12.66 -9.84
CA ASN A 60 2.12 13.25 -9.02
C ASN A 60 1.59 14.11 -7.88
N SER A 61 0.28 14.23 -7.74
CA SER A 61 -0.38 15.16 -6.80
C SER A 61 -0.20 14.79 -5.32
N TYR A 62 0.25 13.59 -5.00
CA TYR A 62 0.34 13.06 -3.64
C TYR A 62 1.77 12.87 -3.14
N GLY A 63 2.75 13.44 -3.82
CA GLY A 63 4.18 13.30 -3.50
C GLY A 63 4.63 13.89 -2.16
N ASP A 64 3.78 14.63 -1.47
CA ASP A 64 3.99 15.17 -0.13
C ASP A 64 3.40 14.31 0.99
N ARG A 65 2.63 13.30 0.66
CA ARG A 65 1.91 12.46 1.64
C ARG A 65 2.86 11.58 2.42
N ALA A 66 2.74 11.62 3.74
CA ALA A 66 3.64 10.97 4.68
C ALA A 66 2.96 9.89 5.53
N ALA A 67 1.66 10.00 5.79
CA ALA A 67 0.89 9.07 6.60
C ALA A 67 -0.20 8.41 5.76
N LEU A 68 -0.11 7.10 5.58
CA LEU A 68 -0.92 6.34 4.65
C LEU A 68 -1.69 5.22 5.36
N ALA A 69 -2.97 5.07 5.04
CA ALA A 69 -3.79 3.95 5.48
C ALA A 69 -4.36 3.21 4.27
N TYR A 70 -3.85 2.02 4.01
CA TYR A 70 -4.25 1.16 2.90
C TYR A 70 -5.24 0.10 3.40
N CYS A 71 -6.52 0.34 3.24
CA CYS A 71 -7.59 -0.47 3.82
C CYS A 71 -8.33 -1.31 2.77
N VAL A 72 -7.56 -1.97 1.91
CA VAL A 72 -8.06 -2.85 0.86
C VAL A 72 -7.39 -4.20 1.00
N ASN A 73 -8.17 -5.27 0.82
CA ASN A 73 -7.66 -6.63 0.70
C ASN A 73 -8.06 -7.16 -0.67
N ILE A 74 -7.13 -7.15 -1.60
CA ILE A 74 -7.40 -7.49 -2.99
C ILE A 74 -7.49 -9.00 -3.16
N PHE A 75 -8.69 -9.47 -3.46
CA PHE A 75 -8.96 -10.85 -3.82
C PHE A 75 -9.20 -10.98 -5.32
N PRO A 76 -8.93 -12.15 -5.89
CA PRO A 76 -9.28 -12.42 -7.28
C PRO A 76 -10.81 -12.39 -7.47
N ASN A 77 -11.26 -11.79 -8.56
CA ASN A 77 -12.65 -11.88 -8.99
C ASN A 77 -12.93 -13.31 -9.45
N PRO A 78 -13.93 -14.05 -8.88
CA PRO A 78 -14.22 -15.43 -9.27
C PRO A 78 -14.51 -15.61 -10.77
N ASN A 79 -15.19 -14.65 -11.39
CA ASN A 79 -15.48 -14.69 -12.82
C ASN A 79 -14.20 -14.55 -13.66
N MET A 80 -13.31 -13.66 -13.25
CA MET A 80 -12.02 -13.48 -13.91
C MET A 80 -11.13 -14.72 -13.74
N GLN A 81 -11.10 -15.32 -12.54
CA GLN A 81 -10.40 -16.57 -12.28
C GLN A 81 -10.88 -17.68 -13.19
N SER A 82 -12.21 -17.87 -13.27
CA SER A 82 -12.81 -18.90 -14.12
C SER A 82 -12.48 -18.69 -15.59
N TYR A 83 -12.55 -17.44 -16.05
CA TYR A 83 -12.21 -17.10 -17.43
C TYR A 83 -10.75 -17.40 -17.77
N LEU A 84 -9.82 -16.93 -16.92
CA LEU A 84 -8.39 -17.16 -17.13
C LEU A 84 -8.04 -18.65 -17.11
N LYS A 85 -8.63 -19.40 -16.17
CA LYS A 85 -8.47 -20.85 -16.12
C LYS A 85 -8.99 -21.54 -17.39
N HIS A 86 -10.12 -21.07 -17.92
CA HIS A 86 -10.71 -21.60 -19.15
C HIS A 86 -9.78 -21.41 -20.36
N ILE A 87 -9.10 -20.29 -20.47
CA ILE A 87 -8.15 -20.01 -21.55
C ILE A 87 -6.71 -20.49 -21.26
N GLY A 88 -6.50 -21.23 -20.16
CA GLY A 88 -5.21 -21.82 -19.81
C GLY A 88 -4.18 -20.83 -19.24
N VAL A 89 -4.62 -19.69 -18.73
CA VAL A 89 -3.74 -18.69 -18.10
C VAL A 89 -3.77 -18.85 -16.57
N GLU A 90 -2.61 -19.10 -15.97
CA GLU A 90 -2.43 -19.01 -14.53
C GLU A 90 -1.94 -17.62 -14.14
N MET A 91 -2.56 -17.05 -13.11
CA MET A 91 -2.21 -15.74 -12.57
C MET A 91 -1.84 -15.86 -11.11
N ASP A 92 -0.70 -15.26 -10.75
CA ASP A 92 -0.30 -15.11 -9.35
C ASP A 92 -1.06 -13.91 -8.73
N TRP A 93 -2.15 -14.23 -8.02
CA TRP A 93 -3.01 -13.23 -7.41
C TRP A 93 -2.36 -12.50 -6.24
N ASP A 94 -1.42 -13.12 -5.54
CA ASP A 94 -0.67 -12.45 -4.49
C ASP A 94 0.29 -11.40 -5.07
N LYS A 95 0.97 -11.71 -6.16
CA LYS A 95 1.78 -10.72 -6.90
C LYS A 95 0.93 -9.57 -7.44
N TYR A 96 -0.23 -9.88 -7.97
CA TYR A 96 -1.18 -8.87 -8.44
C TYR A 96 -1.61 -7.94 -7.31
N ALA A 97 -1.99 -8.49 -6.16
CA ALA A 97 -2.42 -7.73 -5.00
C ALA A 97 -1.31 -6.81 -4.46
N VAL A 98 -0.11 -7.33 -4.27
CA VAL A 98 1.01 -6.53 -3.76
C VAL A 98 1.48 -5.48 -4.76
N ALA A 99 1.45 -5.78 -6.05
CA ALA A 99 1.81 -4.82 -7.09
C ALA A 99 0.87 -3.60 -7.09
N ASN A 100 -0.43 -3.82 -6.95
CA ASN A 100 -1.39 -2.72 -6.82
C ASN A 100 -1.13 -1.87 -5.57
N MET A 101 -0.87 -2.50 -4.44
CA MET A 101 -0.57 -1.78 -3.19
C MET A 101 0.73 -0.98 -3.30
N VAL A 102 1.79 -1.56 -3.82
CA VAL A 102 3.08 -0.89 -4.02
C VAL A 102 2.92 0.34 -4.91
N GLN A 103 2.20 0.23 -6.02
CA GLN A 103 1.94 1.37 -6.89
C GLN A 103 1.23 2.51 -6.17
N TRP A 104 0.25 2.20 -5.32
CA TRP A 104 -0.47 3.20 -4.53
C TRP A 104 0.44 3.85 -3.48
N VAL A 105 1.20 3.05 -2.72
CA VAL A 105 2.14 3.53 -1.69
C VAL A 105 3.20 4.44 -2.31
N TRP A 106 3.71 4.11 -3.49
CA TRP A 106 4.73 4.90 -4.18
C TRP A 106 4.24 6.21 -4.79
N ARG A 107 2.96 6.52 -4.68
CA ARG A 107 2.45 7.86 -5.00
C ARG A 107 2.77 8.88 -3.90
N SER A 108 3.13 8.43 -2.71
CA SER A 108 3.51 9.24 -1.56
C SER A 108 4.95 9.74 -1.64
N ARG A 109 5.41 10.42 -0.60
CA ARG A 109 6.77 10.95 -0.51
C ARG A 109 7.87 9.89 -0.45
N ILE A 110 7.52 8.59 -0.28
CA ILE A 110 8.51 7.51 -0.28
C ILE A 110 9.29 7.45 -1.60
N ARG A 111 8.66 7.80 -2.71
CA ARG A 111 9.34 7.88 -4.02
C ARG A 111 10.47 8.90 -4.07
N ASN A 112 10.47 9.87 -3.15
CA ASN A 112 11.51 10.86 -3.00
C ASN A 112 12.55 10.48 -1.92
N GLY A 113 12.54 9.23 -1.45
CA GLY A 113 13.44 8.74 -0.42
C GLY A 113 13.10 9.20 1.00
N GLN A 114 11.91 9.74 1.22
CA GLN A 114 11.46 10.20 2.54
C GLN A 114 10.64 9.12 3.24
N GLU A 115 10.81 8.98 4.54
CA GLU A 115 10.09 7.97 5.31
C GLU A 115 8.58 8.26 5.37
N ILE A 116 7.80 7.19 5.45
CA ILE A 116 6.35 7.23 5.60
C ILE A 116 5.89 6.37 6.76
N TRP A 117 4.70 6.66 7.25
CA TRP A 117 3.97 5.82 8.20
C TRP A 117 2.84 5.13 7.46
N LEU A 118 2.82 3.80 7.50
CA LEU A 118 1.89 3.00 6.71
C LEU A 118 1.09 2.06 7.60
N TYR A 119 -0.24 2.19 7.55
CA TYR A 119 -1.18 1.33 8.22
C TYR A 119 -1.85 0.39 7.23
N ILE A 120 -1.71 -0.91 7.44
CA ILE A 120 -2.33 -1.95 6.61
C ILE A 120 -3.11 -2.88 7.54
N PRO A 121 -4.44 -2.70 7.69
CA PRO A 121 -5.24 -3.51 8.62
C PRO A 121 -5.36 -4.97 8.18
N SER A 122 -5.34 -5.28 6.89
CA SER A 122 -5.35 -6.66 6.40
C SER A 122 -4.04 -7.37 6.70
N ARG A 123 -4.08 -8.43 7.49
CA ARG A 123 -2.90 -9.26 7.77
C ARG A 123 -2.29 -9.83 6.49
N ARG A 124 -3.13 -10.32 5.59
CA ARG A 124 -2.67 -10.85 4.29
C ARG A 124 -1.89 -9.80 3.50
N MET A 125 -2.48 -8.62 3.30
CA MET A 125 -1.85 -7.54 2.54
C MET A 125 -0.58 -7.04 3.23
N ARG A 126 -0.57 -6.95 4.55
CA ARG A 126 0.61 -6.58 5.33
C ARG A 126 1.75 -7.58 5.16
N ASN A 127 1.46 -8.88 5.23
CA ASN A 127 2.47 -9.92 5.04
C ASN A 127 3.01 -9.95 3.62
N LEU A 128 2.16 -9.75 2.62
CA LEU A 128 2.58 -9.63 1.21
C LEU A 128 3.51 -8.43 1.01
N PHE A 129 3.19 -7.30 1.62
CA PHE A 129 4.03 -6.10 1.54
C PHE A 129 5.39 -6.28 2.22
N LEU A 130 5.41 -6.87 3.42
CA LEU A 130 6.65 -7.15 4.14
C LEU A 130 7.56 -8.09 3.36
N LYS A 131 7.00 -9.15 2.79
CA LYS A 131 7.75 -10.07 1.92
C LYS A 131 8.30 -9.37 0.68
N TRP A 132 7.49 -8.54 0.05
CA TRP A 132 7.93 -7.76 -1.10
C TRP A 132 9.12 -6.85 -0.75
N MET A 133 9.09 -6.21 0.41
CA MET A 133 10.20 -5.38 0.90
C MET A 133 11.47 -6.20 1.14
N GLU A 134 11.36 -7.36 1.79
CA GLU A 134 12.49 -8.27 2.02
C GLU A 134 13.12 -8.73 0.71
N ASP A 135 12.31 -9.13 -0.26
CA ASP A 135 12.77 -9.57 -1.58
C ASP A 135 13.45 -8.44 -2.36
N ALA A 136 12.91 -7.24 -2.28
CA ALA A 136 13.50 -6.05 -2.92
C ALA A 136 14.84 -5.67 -2.28
N GLU A 137 14.95 -5.73 -0.96
CA GLU A 137 16.19 -5.46 -0.24
C GLU A 137 17.26 -6.50 -0.56
N ALA A 138 16.89 -7.78 -0.61
CA ALA A 138 17.80 -8.86 -0.96
C ALA A 138 18.33 -8.70 -2.39
N ALA A 139 17.47 -8.34 -3.34
CA ALA A 139 17.84 -8.08 -4.73
C ALA A 139 18.82 -6.89 -4.83
N TYR A 140 18.54 -5.81 -4.10
CA TYR A 140 19.40 -4.63 -4.05
C TYR A 140 20.79 -4.94 -3.51
N ARG A 141 20.89 -5.67 -2.40
CA ARG A 141 22.16 -6.09 -1.80
C ARG A 141 22.99 -6.95 -2.77
N LYS A 142 22.37 -7.94 -3.39
CA LYS A 142 23.02 -8.82 -4.36
C LYS A 142 23.59 -8.05 -5.55
N GLU A 143 22.86 -7.06 -6.05
CA GLU A 143 23.30 -6.22 -7.16
C GLU A 143 24.51 -5.36 -6.77
N HIS A 144 24.55 -4.83 -5.54
CA HIS A 144 25.66 -4.00 -5.04
C HIS A 144 26.89 -4.81 -4.66
N GLU A 145 26.75 -6.01 -4.11
CA GLU A 145 27.86 -6.94 -3.84
C GLU A 145 28.60 -7.32 -5.14
N VAL A 146 27.89 -7.54 -6.23
CA VAL A 146 28.47 -7.83 -7.54
C VAL A 146 29.27 -6.63 -8.09
N VAL A 147 28.85 -5.41 -7.81
CA VAL A 147 29.57 -4.18 -8.21
C VAL A 147 30.87 -4.01 -7.41
N GLU A 148 30.84 -4.26 -6.10
CA GLU A 148 32.02 -4.19 -5.24
C GLU A 148 33.07 -5.23 -5.62
N CYS A 149 32.69 -6.46 -5.93
CA CYS A 149 33.60 -7.49 -6.41
C CYS A 149 34.27 -7.14 -7.76
N LYS A 150 33.58 -6.46 -8.64
CA LYS A 150 34.13 -6.02 -9.94
C LYS A 150 35.13 -4.87 -9.83
N THR A 151 34.99 -4.02 -8.80
CA THR A 151 35.92 -2.92 -8.56
C THR A 151 37.24 -3.34 -7.91
N THR A 152 37.27 -4.47 -7.23
CA THR A 152 38.50 -5.00 -6.62
C THR A 152 39.37 -5.79 -7.58
N ASP A 153 38.85 -6.26 -8.72
CA ASP A 153 39.62 -7.03 -9.71
C ASP A 153 40.35 -6.16 -10.76
N ASN A 154 40.21 -4.85 -10.72
CA ASN A 154 40.88 -3.91 -11.63
C ASN A 154 41.98 -3.06 -10.95
N GLY A 155 42.52 -3.55 -9.86
CA GLY A 155 43.63 -2.92 -9.14
C GLY A 155 44.96 -3.59 -9.43
#